data_39ad2c5f2da8e026f54923464fc4cd2e
#
_entry.id   39ad2c5f2da8e026f54923464fc4cd2e
#
_cell.length_a   1.000
_cell.length_b   1.000
_cell.length_c   1.000
_cell.angle_alpha   90.00
_cell.angle_beta   90.00
_cell.angle_gamma   90.00
#
_symmetry.space_group_name_H-M   'P 1'
#
loop_
_entity.id
_entity.type
_entity.pdbx_description
1 polymer ?
#
loop_
_entity_poly.entity_id
_entity_poly.type
_entity_poly.pdbx_seq_one_letter_code
_entity_poly.pdbx_strand_id
1 'polypeptide(L)'
;MEAFESFVAVALEAEGLVVSSGVKFPVRLQTRRVDRVEIQTHGYEVDLVGARADRLILATVKSALGSRGVVAEHVTGETTNESARKRYTLLNHPEIRRKVISEAGRRYGYRASQIELRLYVGRFAGPVEGVHEKKIRAWARTKRVGGGPIRVFGLGDVVGSVREAASHKQYRDNQVLVTIKVLEAAGMLTQPLPDNSA
;
A
#
# COMPACT_ATOMS: atom_id res chain seq x y z
N MET A 1 -2.43 14.25 -0.34
CA MET A 1 -1.40 13.20 -0.13
C MET A 1 -0.78 13.45 1.24
N GLU A 2 -0.81 12.45 2.12
CA GLU A 2 -0.16 12.53 3.43
C GLU A 2 1.37 12.34 3.28
N ALA A 3 2.15 12.79 4.28
CA ALA A 3 3.62 12.71 4.21
C ALA A 3 4.13 11.29 3.92
N PHE A 4 3.60 10.27 4.60
CA PHE A 4 4.01 8.89 4.39
C PHE A 4 3.62 8.36 3.00
N GLU A 5 2.48 8.77 2.44
CA GLU A 5 2.11 8.46 1.06
C GLU A 5 3.13 9.01 0.06
N SER A 6 3.69 10.21 0.33
CA SER A 6 4.73 10.80 -0.51
C SER A 6 6.02 9.96 -0.48
N PHE A 7 6.40 9.40 0.67
CA PHE A 7 7.52 8.46 0.76
C PHE A 7 7.26 7.18 -0.03
N VAL A 8 6.05 6.61 0.08
CA VAL A 8 5.66 5.41 -0.68
C VAL A 8 5.63 5.69 -2.17
N ALA A 9 5.15 6.88 -2.60
CA ALA A 9 5.17 7.26 -4.01
C ALA A 9 6.60 7.30 -4.56
N VAL A 10 7.55 7.91 -3.83
CA VAL A 10 8.98 7.92 -4.22
C VAL A 10 9.56 6.50 -4.27
N ALA A 11 9.23 5.63 -3.31
CA ALA A 11 9.67 4.24 -3.33
C ALA A 11 9.14 3.48 -4.56
N LEU A 12 7.88 3.72 -4.95
CA LEU A 12 7.31 3.15 -6.18
C LEU A 12 7.96 3.73 -7.45
N GLU A 13 8.24 5.04 -7.47
CA GLU A 13 8.96 5.67 -8.59
C GLU A 13 10.38 5.14 -8.74
N ALA A 14 11.06 4.82 -7.63
CA ALA A 14 12.37 4.18 -7.64
C ALA A 14 12.34 2.78 -8.27
N GLU A 15 11.18 2.08 -8.23
CA GLU A 15 10.96 0.83 -8.97
C GLU A 15 10.70 1.05 -10.48
N GLY A 16 10.78 2.29 -10.98
CA GLY A 16 10.51 2.66 -12.38
C GLY A 16 9.01 2.75 -12.71
N LEU A 17 8.15 2.99 -11.73
CA LEU A 17 6.71 3.12 -11.92
C LEU A 17 6.33 4.61 -12.11
N VAL A 18 5.34 4.86 -12.96
CA VAL A 18 4.60 6.14 -12.97
C VAL A 18 3.50 6.05 -11.92
N VAL A 19 3.43 7.02 -11.00
CA VAL A 19 2.55 6.96 -9.83
C VAL A 19 1.44 7.99 -9.91
N SER A 20 0.21 7.56 -9.58
CA SER A 20 -0.97 8.41 -9.41
C SER A 20 -1.56 8.19 -8.01
N SER A 21 -2.09 9.24 -7.38
CA SER A 21 -2.68 9.18 -6.04
C SER A 21 -4.21 9.31 -6.07
N GLY A 22 -4.87 8.77 -5.04
CA GLY A 22 -6.30 8.97 -4.79
C GLY A 22 -7.22 8.42 -5.89
N VAL A 23 -6.85 7.30 -6.52
CA VAL A 23 -7.60 6.76 -7.65
C VAL A 23 -8.83 5.98 -7.17
N LYS A 24 -10.03 6.38 -7.63
CA LYS A 24 -11.29 5.70 -7.31
C LYS A 24 -11.69 4.73 -8.41
N PHE A 25 -12.03 3.51 -8.00
CA PHE A 25 -12.56 2.45 -8.86
C PHE A 25 -14.03 2.22 -8.56
N PRO A 26 -14.93 2.32 -9.56
CA PRO A 26 -16.35 2.06 -9.36
C PRO A 26 -16.61 0.56 -9.22
N VAL A 27 -17.22 0.16 -8.12
CA VAL A 27 -17.59 -1.22 -7.84
C VAL A 27 -19.10 -1.32 -7.67
N ARG A 28 -19.74 -2.15 -8.50
CA ARG A 28 -21.16 -2.47 -8.39
C ARG A 28 -21.38 -3.57 -7.34
N LEU A 29 -22.16 -3.25 -6.32
CA LEU A 29 -22.54 -4.19 -5.26
C LEU A 29 -24.05 -4.35 -5.21
N GLN A 30 -24.50 -5.59 -4.98
CA GLN A 30 -25.89 -5.85 -4.66
C GLN A 30 -26.14 -5.51 -3.20
N THR A 31 -27.01 -4.58 -2.94
CA THR A 31 -27.46 -4.20 -1.61
C THR A 31 -28.88 -4.72 -1.41
N ARG A 32 -29.09 -5.53 -0.39
CA ARG A 32 -30.42 -6.03 -0.04
C ARG A 32 -31.11 -5.00 0.85
N ARG A 33 -32.16 -4.36 0.35
CA ARG A 33 -33.13 -3.62 1.17
C ARG A 33 -34.29 -4.54 1.54
N VAL A 34 -35.12 -4.13 2.52
CA VAL A 34 -36.21 -4.97 3.09
C VAL A 34 -37.07 -5.60 1.99
N ASP A 35 -37.35 -4.86 0.91
CA ASP A 35 -38.32 -5.29 -0.12
C ASP A 35 -37.71 -5.50 -1.52
N ARG A 36 -36.42 -5.22 -1.73
CA ARG A 36 -35.81 -5.34 -3.07
C ARG A 36 -34.30 -5.48 -3.02
N VAL A 37 -33.78 -6.12 -4.07
CA VAL A 37 -32.35 -6.12 -4.38
C VAL A 37 -32.04 -4.90 -5.25
N GLU A 38 -31.13 -4.05 -4.81
CA GLU A 38 -30.71 -2.87 -5.53
C GLU A 38 -29.21 -2.97 -5.87
N ILE A 39 -28.85 -2.58 -7.10
CA ILE A 39 -27.43 -2.49 -7.48
C ILE A 39 -26.96 -1.07 -7.22
N GLN A 40 -25.98 -0.92 -6.32
CA GLN A 40 -25.37 0.36 -6.02
C GLN A 40 -23.91 0.37 -6.49
N THR A 41 -23.47 1.51 -7.03
CA THR A 41 -22.09 1.71 -7.42
C THR A 41 -21.38 2.51 -6.34
N HIS A 42 -20.33 1.93 -5.77
CA HIS A 42 -19.46 2.57 -4.77
C HIS A 42 -18.08 2.83 -5.35
N GLY A 43 -17.53 4.03 -5.11
CA GLY A 43 -16.14 4.35 -5.46
C GLY A 43 -15.19 3.86 -4.36
N TYR A 44 -14.38 2.86 -4.67
CA TYR A 44 -13.31 2.41 -3.76
C TYR A 44 -12.02 3.10 -4.13
N GLU A 45 -11.47 3.86 -3.19
CA GLU A 45 -10.22 4.58 -3.36
C GLU A 45 -9.03 3.64 -3.11
N VAL A 46 -8.03 3.76 -3.97
CA VAL A 46 -6.70 3.19 -3.83
C VAL A 46 -5.76 4.37 -3.62
N ASP A 47 -5.01 4.35 -2.53
CA ASP A 47 -4.20 5.49 -2.10
C ASP A 47 -3.15 5.85 -3.17
N LEU A 48 -2.44 4.86 -3.72
CA LEU A 48 -1.50 5.04 -4.83
C LEU A 48 -1.66 3.94 -5.88
N VAL A 49 -1.57 4.33 -7.15
CA VAL A 49 -1.52 3.41 -8.30
C VAL A 49 -0.21 3.64 -9.03
N GLY A 50 0.64 2.62 -9.08
CA GLY A 50 1.90 2.64 -9.81
C GLY A 50 1.82 1.78 -11.07
N ALA A 51 2.23 2.30 -12.21
CA ALA A 51 2.15 1.62 -13.49
C ALA A 51 3.48 1.61 -14.25
N ARG A 52 3.84 0.48 -14.84
CA ARG A 52 4.86 0.37 -15.88
C ARG A 52 4.47 -0.77 -16.84
N ALA A 53 5.16 -0.92 -17.96
CA ALA A 53 4.75 -1.77 -19.07
C ALA A 53 4.35 -3.21 -18.69
N ASP A 54 4.99 -3.81 -17.68
CA ASP A 54 4.81 -5.21 -17.28
C ASP A 54 3.87 -5.41 -16.08
N ARG A 55 3.60 -4.35 -15.27
CA ARG A 55 2.83 -4.48 -14.03
C ARG A 55 2.07 -3.21 -13.64
N LEU A 56 0.99 -3.43 -12.90
CA LEU A 56 0.22 -2.41 -12.20
C LEU A 56 0.23 -2.69 -10.70
N ILE A 57 0.59 -1.71 -9.90
CA ILE A 57 0.57 -1.79 -8.44
C ILE A 57 -0.63 -1.03 -7.91
N LEU A 58 -1.46 -1.68 -7.12
CA LEU A 58 -2.50 -1.05 -6.30
C LEU A 58 -1.99 -1.01 -4.86
N ALA A 59 -1.67 0.16 -4.38
CA ALA A 59 -1.09 0.35 -3.05
C ALA A 59 -2.09 1.00 -2.10
N THR A 60 -2.29 0.36 -0.93
CA THR A 60 -2.97 0.98 0.20
C THR A 60 -1.94 1.37 1.25
N VAL A 61 -2.04 2.61 1.75
CA VAL A 61 -1.06 3.22 2.65
C VAL A 61 -1.72 3.52 3.99
N LYS A 62 -1.08 3.12 5.07
CA LYS A 62 -1.52 3.36 6.44
C LYS A 62 -0.35 3.91 7.26
N SER A 63 -0.28 5.23 7.37
CA SER A 63 0.82 5.88 8.08
C SER A 63 0.83 5.49 9.55
N ALA A 64 -0.26 5.67 10.27
CA ALA A 64 -0.45 5.32 11.68
C ALA A 64 0.72 5.77 12.62
N LEU A 65 1.58 6.72 12.17
CA LEU A 65 2.78 7.16 12.89
C LEU A 65 2.43 7.88 14.18
N GLY A 66 1.35 8.67 14.20
CA GLY A 66 0.86 9.41 15.37
C GLY A 66 -0.15 8.62 16.23
N SER A 67 -0.31 7.29 16.01
CA SER A 67 -1.32 6.48 16.69
C SER A 67 -0.73 5.21 17.29
N ARG A 68 -1.60 4.31 17.81
CA ARG A 68 -1.20 3.00 18.34
C ARG A 68 -0.62 2.06 17.29
N GLY A 69 -0.72 2.40 16.00
CA GLY A 69 -0.26 1.56 14.90
C GLY A 69 -1.37 0.69 14.29
N VAL A 70 -1.02 0.01 13.21
CA VAL A 70 -1.92 -0.90 12.47
C VAL A 70 -2.06 -2.23 13.21
N VAL A 71 -3.30 -2.55 13.57
CA VAL A 71 -3.67 -3.76 14.32
C VAL A 71 -4.04 -4.89 13.34
N ALA A 72 -3.55 -6.09 13.58
CA ALA A 72 -3.72 -7.23 12.67
C ALA A 72 -5.20 -7.60 12.46
N GLU A 73 -6.00 -7.65 13.51
CA GLU A 73 -7.42 -8.03 13.46
C GLU A 73 -8.24 -7.08 12.58
N HIS A 74 -7.82 -5.80 12.50
CA HIS A 74 -8.45 -4.82 11.60
C HIS A 74 -8.14 -5.13 10.12
N VAL A 75 -6.88 -5.44 9.84
CA VAL A 75 -6.41 -5.76 8.48
C VAL A 75 -6.99 -7.08 7.99
N THR A 76 -6.98 -8.11 8.84
CA THR A 76 -7.47 -9.46 8.49
C THR A 76 -9.00 -9.54 8.42
N GLY A 77 -9.69 -8.58 9.05
CA GLY A 77 -11.15 -8.55 9.14
C GLY A 77 -11.73 -9.37 10.30
N GLU A 78 -10.87 -9.87 11.22
CA GLU A 78 -11.27 -10.66 12.38
C GLU A 78 -11.86 -9.81 13.52
N THR A 79 -11.74 -8.48 13.45
CA THR A 79 -12.29 -7.57 14.46
C THR A 79 -13.82 -7.51 14.42
N THR A 80 -14.45 -7.42 15.57
CA THR A 80 -15.88 -7.11 15.73
C THR A 80 -16.19 -5.63 15.52
N ASN A 81 -15.18 -4.75 15.58
CA ASN A 81 -15.34 -3.33 15.31
C ASN A 81 -15.50 -3.08 13.80
N GLU A 82 -16.73 -2.84 13.38
CA GLU A 82 -17.08 -2.64 11.98
C GLU A 82 -16.38 -1.43 11.35
N SER A 83 -16.28 -0.32 12.08
CA SER A 83 -15.60 0.89 11.60
C SER A 83 -14.11 0.64 11.38
N ALA A 84 -13.46 -0.09 12.27
CA ALA A 84 -12.05 -0.47 12.12
C ALA A 84 -11.86 -1.41 10.92
N ARG A 85 -12.75 -2.41 10.74
CA ARG A 85 -12.73 -3.35 9.62
C ARG A 85 -12.92 -2.63 8.27
N LYS A 86 -13.84 -1.67 8.19
CA LYS A 86 -14.13 -0.90 6.96
C LYS A 86 -12.92 -0.13 6.42
N ARG A 87 -11.99 0.32 7.27
CA ARG A 87 -10.76 1.01 6.84
C ARG A 87 -9.83 0.16 5.98
N TYR A 88 -10.02 -1.16 6.01
CA TYR A 88 -9.19 -2.14 5.30
C TYR A 88 -10.00 -2.98 4.30
N THR A 89 -11.15 -2.48 3.85
CA THR A 89 -12.09 -3.22 2.98
C THR A 89 -11.41 -3.76 1.72
N LEU A 90 -10.52 -2.99 1.08
CA LEU A 90 -9.77 -3.45 -0.08
C LEU A 90 -8.92 -4.69 0.22
N LEU A 91 -8.44 -4.84 1.46
CA LEU A 91 -7.61 -5.96 1.89
C LEU A 91 -8.44 -7.14 2.39
N ASN A 92 -9.43 -6.90 3.26
CA ASN A 92 -10.13 -7.94 3.99
C ASN A 92 -11.46 -8.41 3.38
N HIS A 93 -11.99 -7.70 2.35
CA HIS A 93 -13.23 -8.07 1.67
C HIS A 93 -12.96 -8.68 0.29
N PRO A 94 -13.03 -10.03 0.13
CA PRO A 94 -12.60 -10.71 -1.10
C PRO A 94 -13.33 -10.26 -2.36
N GLU A 95 -14.64 -10.02 -2.27
CA GLU A 95 -15.45 -9.60 -3.42
C GLU A 95 -15.07 -8.20 -3.90
N ILE A 96 -14.95 -7.24 -2.98
CA ILE A 96 -14.57 -5.86 -3.30
C ILE A 96 -13.17 -5.84 -3.91
N ARG A 97 -12.24 -6.54 -3.30
CA ARG A 97 -10.87 -6.68 -3.80
C ARG A 97 -10.84 -7.20 -5.22
N ARG A 98 -11.56 -8.31 -5.50
CA ARG A 98 -11.64 -8.89 -6.85
C ARG A 98 -12.22 -7.91 -7.86
N LYS A 99 -13.31 -7.18 -7.50
CA LYS A 99 -13.94 -6.19 -8.37
C LYS A 99 -13.03 -4.99 -8.65
N VAL A 100 -12.32 -4.47 -7.63
CA VAL A 100 -11.35 -3.38 -7.80
C VAL A 100 -10.22 -3.81 -8.75
N ILE A 101 -9.67 -5.02 -8.59
CA ILE A 101 -8.62 -5.53 -9.48
C ILE A 101 -9.14 -5.68 -10.92
N SER A 102 -10.34 -6.23 -11.09
CA SER A 102 -10.95 -6.36 -12.41
C SER A 102 -11.17 -4.99 -13.08
N GLU A 103 -11.64 -4.01 -12.32
CA GLU A 103 -11.86 -2.66 -12.82
C GLU A 103 -10.55 -1.93 -13.14
N ALA A 104 -9.52 -2.13 -12.32
CA ALA A 104 -8.19 -1.61 -12.59
C ALA A 104 -7.59 -2.22 -13.86
N GLY A 105 -7.72 -3.53 -14.04
CA GLY A 105 -7.30 -4.22 -15.26
C GLY A 105 -8.00 -3.67 -16.51
N ARG A 106 -9.33 -3.51 -16.44
CA ARG A 106 -10.13 -2.94 -17.53
C ARG A 106 -9.73 -1.50 -17.85
N ARG A 107 -9.53 -0.66 -16.82
CA ARG A 107 -9.23 0.77 -16.97
C ARG A 107 -7.85 1.03 -17.56
N TYR A 108 -6.86 0.24 -17.16
CA TYR A 108 -5.46 0.47 -17.51
C TYR A 108 -4.90 -0.54 -18.52
N GLY A 109 -5.69 -1.53 -18.96
CA GLY A 109 -5.27 -2.51 -19.96
C GLY A 109 -4.37 -3.62 -19.44
N TYR A 110 -4.34 -3.89 -18.11
CA TYR A 110 -3.54 -4.97 -17.53
C TYR A 110 -4.35 -6.23 -17.30
N ARG A 111 -3.72 -7.40 -17.54
CA ARG A 111 -4.27 -8.68 -17.12
C ARG A 111 -4.20 -8.80 -15.60
N ALA A 112 -5.11 -9.55 -14.98
CA ALA A 112 -5.13 -9.74 -13.55
C ALA A 112 -3.79 -10.25 -12.99
N SER A 113 -3.08 -11.13 -13.73
CA SER A 113 -1.75 -11.63 -13.36
C SER A 113 -0.64 -10.56 -13.31
N GLN A 114 -0.87 -9.40 -13.89
CA GLN A 114 0.07 -8.27 -13.88
C GLN A 114 -0.25 -7.25 -12.78
N ILE A 115 -1.33 -7.45 -12.01
CA ILE A 115 -1.78 -6.52 -10.97
C ILE A 115 -1.36 -7.04 -9.61
N GLU A 116 -0.56 -6.26 -8.90
CA GLU A 116 -0.15 -6.53 -7.52
C GLU A 116 -0.95 -5.65 -6.55
N LEU A 117 -1.32 -6.21 -5.40
CA LEU A 117 -1.87 -5.45 -4.28
C LEU A 117 -0.82 -5.36 -3.18
N ARG A 118 -0.53 -4.13 -2.75
CA ARG A 118 0.48 -3.84 -1.73
C ARG A 118 -0.13 -3.08 -0.56
N LEU A 119 0.28 -3.45 0.65
CA LEU A 119 0.00 -2.72 1.89
C LEU A 119 1.30 -2.08 2.40
N TYR A 120 1.29 -0.77 2.55
CA TYR A 120 2.38 0.00 3.15
C TYR A 120 1.96 0.48 4.53
N VAL A 121 2.79 0.21 5.54
CA VAL A 121 2.50 0.48 6.95
C VAL A 121 3.62 1.31 7.55
N GLY A 122 3.30 2.55 7.98
CA GLY A 122 4.26 3.40 8.68
C GLY A 122 4.56 2.92 10.10
N ARG A 123 3.54 2.40 10.79
CA ARG A 123 3.70 1.83 12.13
C ARG A 123 2.75 0.66 12.33
N PHE A 124 3.28 -0.50 12.68
CA PHE A 124 2.50 -1.62 13.19
C PHE A 124 2.20 -1.41 14.69
N ALA A 125 1.11 -1.97 15.19
CA ALA A 125 0.83 -1.94 16.62
C ALA A 125 1.83 -2.82 17.38
N GLY A 126 2.29 -2.33 18.54
CA GLY A 126 3.31 -3.02 19.34
C GLY A 126 4.74 -2.76 18.87
N PRO A 127 5.71 -3.56 19.36
CA PRO A 127 7.12 -3.44 18.98
C PRO A 127 7.36 -3.83 17.52
N VAL A 128 8.50 -3.39 16.98
CA VAL A 128 8.99 -3.80 15.65
C VAL A 128 9.09 -5.33 15.58
N GLU A 129 8.69 -5.91 14.43
CA GLU A 129 8.55 -7.36 14.27
C GLU A 129 7.66 -8.06 15.32
N GLY A 130 6.78 -7.29 15.94
CA GLY A 130 5.86 -7.78 16.94
C GLY A 130 4.76 -8.68 16.37
N VAL A 131 3.86 -9.12 17.26
CA VAL A 131 2.79 -10.06 16.92
C VAL A 131 1.91 -9.55 15.77
N HIS A 132 1.56 -8.26 15.77
CA HIS A 132 0.69 -7.69 14.74
C HIS A 132 1.34 -7.69 13.36
N GLU A 133 2.61 -7.30 13.24
CA GLU A 133 3.33 -7.33 11.97
C GLU A 133 3.44 -8.76 11.43
N LYS A 134 3.91 -9.70 12.26
CA LYS A 134 4.04 -11.12 11.90
C LYS A 134 2.70 -11.70 11.44
N LYS A 135 1.61 -11.42 12.16
CA LYS A 135 0.25 -11.88 11.81
C LYS A 135 -0.23 -11.29 10.47
N ILE A 136 -0.02 -9.98 10.22
CA ILE A 136 -0.39 -9.32 8.96
C ILE A 136 0.41 -9.92 7.79
N ARG A 137 1.73 -10.06 7.92
CA ARG A 137 2.58 -10.62 6.86
C ARG A 137 2.21 -12.09 6.57
N ALA A 138 1.97 -12.92 7.59
CA ALA A 138 1.54 -14.30 7.43
C ALA A 138 0.17 -14.38 6.72
N TRP A 139 -0.81 -13.61 7.17
CA TRP A 139 -2.13 -13.54 6.55
C TRP A 139 -2.05 -13.08 5.08
N ALA A 140 -1.29 -12.03 4.80
CA ALA A 140 -1.15 -11.46 3.47
C ALA A 140 -0.59 -12.48 2.45
N ARG A 141 0.37 -13.31 2.86
CA ARG A 141 0.95 -14.38 2.03
C ARG A 141 -0.09 -15.43 1.60
N THR A 142 -1.15 -15.64 2.38
CA THR A 142 -2.24 -16.57 2.04
C THR A 142 -3.25 -15.99 1.04
N LYS A 143 -3.24 -14.67 0.81
CA LYS A 143 -4.23 -13.98 -0.04
C LYS A 143 -3.69 -13.79 -1.45
N ARG A 144 -3.98 -14.74 -2.32
CA ARG A 144 -3.64 -14.60 -3.75
C ARG A 144 -4.56 -13.60 -4.43
N VAL A 145 -3.96 -12.59 -5.04
CA VAL A 145 -4.67 -11.47 -5.65
C VAL A 145 -3.96 -11.08 -6.94
N GLY A 146 -4.59 -11.31 -8.08
CA GLY A 146 -4.00 -10.94 -9.36
C GLY A 146 -2.63 -11.60 -9.59
N GLY A 147 -1.56 -10.80 -9.55
CA GLY A 147 -0.19 -11.23 -9.81
C GLY A 147 0.50 -12.00 -8.68
N GLY A 148 -0.17 -12.24 -7.55
CA GLY A 148 0.46 -12.97 -6.45
C GLY A 148 -0.20 -12.73 -5.09
N PRO A 149 0.49 -13.02 -3.98
CA PRO A 149 0.01 -12.70 -2.66
C PRO A 149 0.04 -11.18 -2.42
N ILE A 150 -0.74 -10.72 -1.44
CA ILE A 150 -0.62 -9.32 -0.97
C ILE A 150 0.78 -9.13 -0.39
N ARG A 151 1.49 -8.11 -0.88
CA ARG A 151 2.82 -7.75 -0.36
C ARG A 151 2.69 -6.70 0.73
N VAL A 152 3.45 -6.85 1.81
CA VAL A 152 3.41 -5.94 2.98
C VAL A 152 4.78 -5.32 3.18
N PHE A 153 4.81 -3.99 3.22
CA PHE A 153 6.00 -3.17 3.42
C PHE A 153 5.86 -2.36 4.71
N GLY A 154 6.87 -2.39 5.54
CA GLY A 154 6.95 -1.56 6.74
C GLY A 154 7.68 -0.24 6.48
N LEU A 155 7.79 0.58 7.52
CA LEU A 155 8.48 1.88 7.45
C LEU A 155 9.95 1.71 7.00
N GLY A 156 10.64 0.70 7.55
CA GLY A 156 12.04 0.42 7.20
C GLY A 156 12.23 0.12 5.72
N ASP A 157 11.34 -0.69 5.13
CA ASP A 157 11.36 -1.02 3.70
C ASP A 157 11.22 0.26 2.85
N VAL A 158 10.27 1.13 3.21
CA VAL A 158 10.02 2.37 2.47
C VAL A 158 11.17 3.36 2.60
N VAL A 159 11.66 3.59 3.84
CA VAL A 159 12.78 4.51 4.08
C VAL A 159 14.05 4.01 3.41
N GLY A 160 14.31 2.69 3.43
CA GLY A 160 15.43 2.07 2.72
C GLY A 160 15.40 2.40 1.22
N SER A 161 14.27 2.14 0.55
CA SER A 161 14.12 2.44 -0.88
C SER A 161 14.27 3.93 -1.20
N VAL A 162 13.73 4.81 -0.35
CA VAL A 162 13.85 6.28 -0.55
C VAL A 162 15.29 6.75 -0.35
N ARG A 163 16.01 6.21 0.66
CA ARG A 163 17.44 6.52 0.88
C ARG A 163 18.30 6.06 -0.29
N GLU A 164 18.04 4.86 -0.80
CA GLU A 164 18.72 4.36 -2.01
C GLU A 164 18.46 5.29 -3.20
N ALA A 165 17.21 5.68 -3.46
CA ALA A 165 16.88 6.64 -4.51
C ALA A 165 17.58 8.00 -4.30
N ALA A 166 17.70 8.48 -3.06
CA ALA A 166 18.38 9.72 -2.73
C ALA A 166 19.90 9.65 -2.91
N SER A 167 20.52 8.47 -2.83
CA SER A 167 21.98 8.29 -2.99
C SER A 167 22.45 8.51 -4.44
N HIS A 168 21.56 8.41 -5.43
CA HIS A 168 21.92 8.64 -6.83
C HIS A 168 22.32 10.10 -7.09
N LYS A 169 23.36 10.31 -7.93
CA LYS A 169 23.85 11.65 -8.31
C LYS A 169 22.81 12.44 -9.10
N GLN A 170 22.09 11.75 -9.99
CA GLN A 170 20.97 12.32 -10.75
C GLN A 170 19.67 11.91 -10.08
N TYR A 171 19.09 12.79 -9.31
CA TYR A 171 17.79 12.59 -8.67
C TYR A 171 16.79 13.65 -9.17
N ARG A 172 15.52 13.33 -9.13
CA ARG A 172 14.45 14.28 -9.39
C ARG A 172 14.40 15.34 -8.29
N ASP A 173 14.05 16.56 -8.66
CA ASP A 173 13.71 17.60 -7.69
C ASP A 173 12.39 17.21 -6.98
N ASN A 174 12.53 16.48 -5.88
CA ASN A 174 11.44 15.94 -5.08
C ASN A 174 11.71 16.25 -3.61
N GLN A 175 10.73 16.86 -2.93
CA GLN A 175 10.89 17.30 -1.54
C GLN A 175 11.31 16.17 -0.58
N VAL A 176 10.82 14.94 -0.79
CA VAL A 176 11.19 13.79 0.04
C VAL A 176 12.67 13.46 -0.13
N LEU A 177 13.15 13.37 -1.39
CA LEU A 177 14.56 13.09 -1.68
C LEU A 177 15.49 14.19 -1.16
N VAL A 178 15.10 15.44 -1.36
CA VAL A 178 15.87 16.59 -0.83
C VAL A 178 15.92 16.54 0.70
N THR A 179 14.81 16.25 1.38
CA THR A 179 14.79 16.10 2.85
C THR A 179 15.75 15.02 3.34
N ILE A 180 15.76 13.84 2.68
CA ILE A 180 16.70 12.77 3.03
C ILE A 180 18.14 13.24 2.86
N LYS A 181 18.49 13.90 1.75
CA LYS A 181 19.85 14.43 1.52
C LYS A 181 20.26 15.46 2.56
N VAL A 182 19.35 16.33 2.99
CA VAL A 182 19.61 17.31 4.06
C VAL A 182 19.91 16.59 5.38
N LEU A 183 19.13 15.58 5.75
CA LEU A 183 19.34 14.80 6.96
C LEU A 183 20.66 14.00 6.92
N GLU A 184 21.01 13.44 5.76
CA GLU A 184 22.29 12.76 5.55
C GLU A 184 23.47 13.72 5.65
N ALA A 185 23.39 14.89 5.00
CA ALA A 185 24.42 15.93 5.07
C ALA A 185 24.60 16.48 6.50
N ALA A 186 23.54 16.50 7.29
CA ALA A 186 23.59 16.87 8.71
C ALA A 186 24.09 15.74 9.63
N GLY A 187 24.40 14.57 9.09
CA GLY A 187 24.85 13.41 9.88
C GLY A 187 23.73 12.76 10.72
N MET A 188 22.47 13.08 10.46
CA MET A 188 21.32 12.56 11.22
C MET A 188 20.85 11.18 10.76
N LEU A 189 21.34 10.68 9.60
CA LEU A 189 21.02 9.37 9.04
C LEU A 189 22.31 8.54 8.89
N THR A 190 23.01 8.29 9.98
CA THR A 190 24.35 7.68 10.01
C THR A 190 24.34 6.14 9.95
N GLN A 191 23.20 5.47 9.99
CA GLN A 191 23.16 4.02 9.84
C GLN A 191 23.37 3.60 8.38
N PRO A 192 24.32 2.68 8.08
CA PRO A 192 24.47 2.14 6.73
C PRO A 192 23.17 1.47 6.28
N LEU A 193 22.87 1.58 4.97
CA LEU A 193 21.80 0.81 4.35
C LEU A 193 22.06 -0.69 4.58
N PRO A 194 21.04 -1.50 4.85
CA PRO A 194 21.22 -2.95 4.89
C PRO A 194 21.78 -3.42 3.55
N ASP A 195 22.84 -4.22 3.62
CA ASP A 195 23.50 -4.77 2.44
C ASP A 195 22.53 -5.72 1.73
N ASN A 196 21.94 -5.30 0.61
CA ASN A 196 21.03 -6.10 -0.21
C ASN A 196 21.79 -6.94 -1.26
N SER A 197 23.03 -7.27 -0.99
CA SER A 197 23.81 -8.19 -1.83
C SER A 197 23.56 -9.65 -1.41
N ALA A 198 22.41 -10.21 -1.80
CA ALA A 198 22.14 -11.64 -1.81
C ALA A 198 21.02 -12.00 -2.82
#